data_04d2de0b12823ca088b63db6bffede01
#
_entry.id   04d2de0b12823ca088b63db6bffede01
#
_cell.length_a   1.000
_cell.length_b   1.000
_cell.length_c   1.000
_cell.angle_alpha   90.00
_cell.angle_beta   90.00
_cell.angle_gamma   90.00
#
_symmetry.space_group_name_H-M   'P 1'
#
loop_
_entity.id
_entity.type
_entity.pdbx_description
1 polymer ?
#
loop_
_entity_poly.entity_id
_entity_poly.type
_entity_poly.pdbx_seq_one_letter_code
_entity_poly.pdbx_strand_id
1 'polypeptide(L)'
;MKELQKLVRKNILSLAPYSSARNEYSGKEATVFLDANENPYNQPYNRYPDPLQRDIKAKIADIKGVDIDSIFLGNGSDEAIDLVYRCFTEPRIDNVVAIAPTYGMYQVCADINDVE
;
A
#
# COMPACT_ATOMS: atom_id res chain seq x y z
N MET A 1 -6.14 -15.05 -16.88
CA MET A 1 -5.97 -13.72 -16.21
C MET A 1 -5.07 -12.87 -17.06
N LYS A 2 -5.39 -11.57 -17.27
CA LYS A 2 -4.43 -10.63 -17.84
C LYS A 2 -3.29 -10.52 -16.85
N GLU A 3 -2.04 -10.51 -17.33
CA GLU A 3 -0.89 -10.28 -16.46
C GLU A 3 -1.03 -8.91 -15.79
N LEU A 4 -0.91 -8.85 -14.48
CA LEU A 4 -1.05 -7.62 -13.69
C LEU A 4 -0.22 -6.47 -14.25
N GLN A 5 1.00 -6.77 -14.70
CA GLN A 5 1.92 -5.81 -15.30
C GLN A 5 1.35 -5.07 -16.53
N LYS A 6 0.38 -5.67 -17.24
CA LYS A 6 -0.29 -5.05 -18.39
C LYS A 6 -1.41 -4.09 -17.98
N LEU A 7 -1.83 -4.12 -16.72
CA LEU A 7 -2.89 -3.27 -16.18
C LEU A 7 -2.32 -2.07 -15.44
N VAL A 8 -1.11 -2.18 -14.91
CA VAL A 8 -0.46 -1.13 -14.12
C VAL A 8 0.02 0.00 -15.04
N ARG A 9 -0.20 1.25 -14.63
CA ARG A 9 0.35 2.44 -15.31
C ARG A 9 1.87 2.32 -15.43
N LYS A 10 2.41 2.76 -16.57
CA LYS A 10 3.84 2.60 -16.87
C LYS A 10 4.75 3.31 -15.87
N ASN A 11 4.38 4.52 -15.44
CA ASN A 11 5.12 5.28 -14.44
C ASN A 11 5.12 4.58 -13.07
N ILE A 12 4.01 3.94 -12.68
CA ILE A 12 3.91 3.17 -11.44
C ILE A 12 4.77 1.90 -11.52
N LEU A 13 4.71 1.20 -12.66
CA LEU A 13 5.50 0.00 -12.86
C LEU A 13 7.02 0.25 -12.81
N SER A 14 7.44 1.46 -13.18
CA SER A 14 8.85 1.86 -13.18
C SER A 14 9.34 2.48 -11.87
N LEU A 15 8.45 2.67 -10.87
CA LEU A 15 8.84 3.25 -9.58
C LEU A 15 9.80 2.31 -8.83
N ALA A 16 10.89 2.87 -8.36
CA ALA A 16 11.72 2.21 -7.36
C ALA A 16 11.03 2.36 -5.98
N PRO A 17 10.71 1.25 -5.31
CA PRO A 17 10.16 1.33 -3.96
C PRO A 17 11.12 2.05 -3.01
N TYR A 18 10.56 2.84 -2.09
CA TYR A 18 11.37 3.38 -1.00
C TYR A 18 11.86 2.25 -0.11
N SER A 19 13.15 2.25 0.19
CA SER A 19 13.76 1.36 1.17
C SER A 19 14.35 2.17 2.32
N SER A 20 14.17 1.70 3.55
CA SER A 20 14.80 2.29 4.72
C SER A 20 16.11 1.58 5.04
N ALA A 21 17.03 2.26 5.72
CA ALA A 21 18.27 1.67 6.19
C ALA A 21 18.02 0.38 7.02
N ARG A 22 16.94 0.37 7.80
CA ARG A 22 16.51 -0.83 8.57
C ARG A 22 16.10 -1.99 7.69
N ASN A 23 15.42 -1.74 6.57
CA ASN A 23 15.04 -2.79 5.63
C ASN A 23 16.24 -3.35 4.85
N GLU A 24 17.26 -2.53 4.65
CA GLU A 24 18.49 -2.93 3.94
C GLU A 24 19.50 -3.65 4.84
N TYR A 25 19.33 -3.55 6.17
CA TYR A 25 20.22 -4.19 7.11
C TYR A 25 20.00 -5.71 7.14
N SER A 26 21.01 -6.44 6.74
CA SER A 26 21.02 -7.91 6.69
C SER A 26 21.91 -8.57 7.76
N GLY A 27 22.36 -7.79 8.75
CA GLY A 27 23.24 -8.27 9.83
C GLY A 27 22.48 -9.07 10.92
N LYS A 28 23.20 -9.38 11.99
CA LYS A 28 22.60 -9.97 13.21
C LYS A 28 21.64 -8.97 13.85
N GLU A 29 20.75 -9.47 14.71
CA GLU A 29 19.80 -8.62 15.44
C GLU A 29 20.50 -7.43 16.09
N ALA A 30 20.05 -6.22 15.73
CA ALA A 30 20.64 -5.00 16.23
C ALA A 30 20.17 -4.72 17.66
N THR A 31 21.08 -4.39 18.56
CA THR A 31 20.75 -4.00 19.93
C THR A 31 20.62 -2.49 20.10
N VAL A 32 21.21 -1.71 19.19
CA VAL A 32 21.16 -0.25 19.18
C VAL A 32 20.71 0.22 17.80
N PHE A 33 19.69 1.06 17.77
CA PHE A 33 19.10 1.61 16.55
C PHE A 33 19.44 3.11 16.44
N LEU A 34 20.19 3.48 15.42
CA LEU A 34 20.57 4.85 15.10
C LEU A 34 20.20 5.24 13.65
N ASP A 35 19.31 4.47 13.05
CA ASP A 35 18.92 4.54 11.64
C ASP A 35 17.72 5.47 11.37
N ALA A 36 17.05 5.91 12.43
CA ALA A 36 15.86 6.73 12.31
C ALA A 36 15.73 7.73 13.48
N ASN A 37 14.96 8.78 13.28
CA ASN A 37 14.67 9.80 14.31
C ASN A 37 13.56 9.28 15.24
N GLU A 38 13.91 8.34 16.10
CA GLU A 38 12.99 7.70 17.06
C GLU A 38 13.23 8.20 18.48
N ASN A 39 12.17 8.28 19.27
CA ASN A 39 12.28 8.60 20.68
C ASN A 39 12.92 7.41 21.44
N PRO A 40 14.02 7.58 22.18
CA PRO A 40 14.64 6.48 22.94
C PRO A 40 13.83 6.03 24.15
N TYR A 41 12.81 6.81 24.53
CA TYR A 41 11.96 6.55 25.70
C TYR A 41 10.58 6.04 25.29
N ASN A 42 9.75 5.71 26.27
CA ASN A 42 8.34 5.31 26.08
C ASN A 42 8.12 4.00 25.32
N GLN A 43 8.94 2.99 25.57
CA GLN A 43 8.67 1.65 25.05
C GLN A 43 7.29 1.14 25.49
N PRO A 44 6.60 0.36 24.65
CA PRO A 44 7.02 -0.21 23.37
C PRO A 44 6.63 0.63 22.14
N TYR A 45 6.06 1.82 22.30
CA TYR A 45 5.46 2.61 21.22
C TYR A 45 6.38 3.69 20.63
N ASN A 46 7.66 3.64 20.96
CA ASN A 46 8.66 4.63 20.59
C ASN A 46 9.34 4.37 19.24
N ARG A 47 9.07 3.23 18.61
CA ARG A 47 9.66 2.85 17.33
C ARG A 47 8.69 3.08 16.18
N TYR A 48 9.21 3.40 15.01
CA TYR A 48 8.41 3.40 13.80
C TYR A 48 7.86 1.99 13.51
N PRO A 49 6.60 1.89 13.11
CA PRO A 49 6.02 0.61 12.72
C PRO A 49 6.71 0.06 11.47
N ASP A 50 6.63 -1.26 11.28
CA ASP A 50 7.05 -1.86 10.01
C ASP A 50 6.20 -1.32 8.85
N PRO A 51 6.79 -0.60 7.88
CA PRO A 51 6.04 -0.03 6.77
C PRO A 51 5.40 -1.09 5.87
N LEU A 52 5.89 -2.33 5.92
CA LEU A 52 5.31 -3.46 5.18
C LEU A 52 4.28 -4.25 5.99
N GLN A 53 4.11 -3.94 7.28
CA GLN A 53 3.08 -4.50 8.17
C GLN A 53 3.10 -6.04 8.22
N ARG A 54 4.29 -6.64 8.17
CA ARG A 54 4.48 -8.10 7.99
C ARG A 54 3.78 -8.93 9.06
N ASP A 55 3.94 -8.56 10.33
CA ASP A 55 3.38 -9.35 11.45
C ASP A 55 1.86 -9.38 11.44
N ILE A 56 1.22 -8.25 11.18
CA ILE A 56 -0.25 -8.19 11.12
C ILE A 56 -0.79 -8.85 9.85
N LYS A 57 -0.10 -8.68 8.71
CA LYS A 57 -0.46 -9.35 7.46
C LYS A 57 -0.36 -10.86 7.57
N ALA A 58 0.68 -11.39 8.24
CA ALA A 58 0.82 -12.82 8.49
C ALA A 58 -0.38 -13.38 9.28
N LYS A 59 -0.79 -12.70 10.34
CA LYS A 59 -1.97 -13.11 11.13
C LYS A 59 -3.27 -13.08 10.32
N ILE A 60 -3.43 -12.06 9.47
CA ILE A 60 -4.63 -11.97 8.61
C ILE A 60 -4.59 -13.05 7.53
N ALA A 61 -3.42 -13.32 6.94
CA ALA A 61 -3.23 -14.39 5.97
C ALA A 61 -3.67 -15.74 6.53
N ASP A 62 -3.24 -16.06 7.75
CA ASP A 62 -3.62 -17.29 8.46
C ASP A 62 -5.15 -17.36 8.68
N ILE A 63 -5.76 -16.28 9.15
CA ILE A 63 -7.20 -16.23 9.43
C ILE A 63 -8.02 -16.36 8.13
N LYS A 64 -7.56 -15.74 7.03
CA LYS A 64 -8.29 -15.70 5.76
C LYS A 64 -7.93 -16.84 4.82
N GLY A 65 -6.86 -17.59 5.08
CA GLY A 65 -6.39 -18.67 4.20
C GLY A 65 -5.90 -18.14 2.84
N VAL A 66 -5.25 -16.99 2.82
CA VAL A 66 -4.73 -16.34 1.60
C VAL A 66 -3.24 -16.07 1.74
N ASP A 67 -2.57 -15.84 0.61
CA ASP A 67 -1.16 -15.45 0.60
C ASP A 67 -0.97 -14.06 1.22
N ILE A 68 0.10 -13.86 1.97
CA ILE A 68 0.45 -12.59 2.61
C ILE A 68 0.61 -11.46 1.58
N ASP A 69 1.12 -11.78 0.40
CA ASP A 69 1.30 -10.83 -0.70
C ASP A 69 -0.03 -10.44 -1.38
N SER A 70 -1.11 -11.12 -1.05
CA SER A 70 -2.47 -10.78 -1.50
C SER A 70 -3.19 -9.83 -0.54
N ILE A 71 -2.51 -9.33 0.49
CA ILE A 71 -3.11 -8.48 1.52
C ILE A 71 -2.55 -7.06 1.42
N PHE A 72 -3.44 -6.10 1.22
CA PHE A 72 -3.18 -4.67 1.42
C PHE A 72 -3.91 -4.20 2.68
N LEU A 73 -3.22 -3.46 3.54
CA LEU A 73 -3.80 -2.82 4.73
C LEU A 73 -3.66 -1.32 4.61
N GLY A 74 -4.79 -0.62 4.64
CA GLY A 74 -4.86 0.83 4.51
C GLY A 74 -5.83 1.44 5.53
N ASN A 75 -6.00 2.74 5.46
CA ASN A 75 -6.90 3.51 6.33
C ASN A 75 -8.33 3.50 5.77
N GLY A 76 -8.98 2.35 5.86
CA GLY A 76 -10.31 2.12 5.31
C GLY A 76 -10.31 1.84 3.82
N SER A 77 -11.51 1.67 3.26
CA SER A 77 -11.72 1.37 1.84
C SER A 77 -11.37 2.54 0.92
N ASP A 78 -11.49 3.77 1.39
CA ASP A 78 -11.30 4.97 0.59
C ASP A 78 -9.86 5.08 0.09
N GLU A 79 -8.88 4.80 0.97
CA GLU A 79 -7.47 4.74 0.56
C GLU A 79 -7.22 3.63 -0.46
N ALA A 80 -7.83 2.46 -0.27
CA ALA A 80 -7.69 1.35 -1.21
C ALA A 80 -8.31 1.69 -2.59
N ILE A 81 -9.49 2.32 -2.60
CA ILE A 81 -10.16 2.77 -3.83
C ILE A 81 -9.28 3.78 -4.56
N ASP A 82 -8.82 4.83 -3.88
CA ASP A 82 -7.97 5.86 -4.48
C ASP A 82 -6.67 5.27 -5.05
N LEU A 83 -6.03 4.35 -4.34
CA LEU A 83 -4.83 3.66 -4.83
C LEU A 83 -5.10 2.81 -6.07
N VAL A 84 -6.27 2.17 -6.20
CA VAL A 84 -6.62 1.45 -7.42
C VAL A 84 -6.68 2.40 -8.60
N TYR A 85 -7.32 3.57 -8.47
CA TYR A 85 -7.31 4.59 -9.53
C TYR A 85 -5.89 5.02 -9.89
N ARG A 86 -5.08 5.39 -8.91
CA ARG A 86 -3.68 5.83 -9.11
C ARG A 86 -2.80 4.78 -9.79
N CYS A 87 -3.02 3.51 -9.50
CA CYS A 87 -2.19 2.44 -10.02
C CYS A 87 -2.59 1.96 -11.42
N PHE A 88 -3.88 1.98 -11.73
CA PHE A 88 -4.42 1.26 -12.88
C PHE A 88 -5.14 2.12 -13.90
N THR A 89 -5.42 3.40 -13.63
CA THR A 89 -6.10 4.27 -14.58
C THR A 89 -5.21 5.46 -14.96
N GLU A 90 -4.99 5.65 -16.27
CA GLU A 90 -4.26 6.82 -16.78
C GLU A 90 -5.23 8.01 -16.84
N PRO A 91 -4.94 9.13 -16.12
CA PRO A 91 -5.78 10.31 -16.11
C PRO A 91 -6.11 10.81 -17.52
N ARG A 92 -7.36 11.23 -17.78
CA ARG A 92 -7.87 11.74 -19.06
C ARG A 92 -7.83 10.76 -20.23
N ILE A 93 -7.41 9.52 -20.01
CA ILE A 93 -7.30 8.50 -21.06
C ILE A 93 -8.21 7.33 -20.76
N ASP A 94 -8.12 6.82 -19.54
CA ASP A 94 -8.92 5.68 -19.10
C ASP A 94 -10.22 6.13 -18.44
N ASN A 95 -11.17 5.20 -18.35
CA ASN A 95 -12.43 5.38 -17.65
C ASN A 95 -12.72 4.24 -16.69
N VAL A 96 -13.64 4.48 -15.76
CA VAL A 96 -14.10 3.50 -14.78
C VAL A 96 -15.62 3.40 -14.82
N VAL A 97 -16.15 2.19 -14.84
CA VAL A 97 -17.59 1.95 -14.80
C VAL A 97 -18.02 1.59 -13.39
N ALA A 98 -18.93 2.39 -12.82
CA ALA A 98 -19.57 2.11 -11.54
C ALA A 98 -21.06 1.88 -11.73
N ILE A 99 -21.62 0.89 -11.02
CA ILE A 99 -23.06 0.55 -11.12
C ILE A 99 -23.80 1.28 -10.00
N ALA A 100 -24.66 2.22 -10.37
CA ALA A 100 -25.50 2.95 -9.41
C ALA A 100 -26.73 2.12 -8.98
N PRO A 101 -27.20 2.29 -7.71
CA PRO A 101 -26.61 3.10 -6.65
C PRO A 101 -25.40 2.42 -6.01
N THR A 102 -24.35 3.21 -5.73
CA THR A 102 -23.11 2.70 -5.14
C THR A 102 -22.51 3.71 -4.14
N TYR A 103 -21.42 3.32 -3.49
CA TYR A 103 -20.69 4.17 -2.56
C TYR A 103 -20.09 5.38 -3.28
N GLY A 104 -20.37 6.59 -2.76
CA GLY A 104 -20.01 7.85 -3.43
C GLY A 104 -18.51 8.08 -3.63
N MET A 105 -17.64 7.40 -2.85
CA MET A 105 -16.19 7.56 -2.98
C MET A 105 -15.63 7.05 -4.31
N TYR A 106 -16.32 6.18 -5.03
CA TYR A 106 -15.89 5.80 -6.38
C TYR A 106 -15.86 7.01 -7.30
N GLN A 107 -16.92 7.82 -7.28
CA GLN A 107 -16.99 9.05 -8.09
C GLN A 107 -15.97 10.08 -7.60
N VAL A 108 -15.86 10.28 -6.29
CA VAL A 108 -14.90 11.25 -5.70
C VAL A 108 -13.46 10.88 -6.08
N CYS A 109 -13.09 9.61 -6.01
CA CYS A 109 -11.76 9.16 -6.42
C CYS A 109 -11.53 9.30 -7.93
N ALA A 110 -12.55 9.07 -8.76
CA ALA A 110 -12.48 9.31 -10.19
C ALA A 110 -12.20 10.79 -10.49
N ASP A 111 -12.97 11.69 -9.88
CA ASP A 111 -12.83 13.14 -10.04
C ASP A 111 -11.44 13.64 -9.58
N ILE A 112 -10.97 13.18 -8.42
CA ILE A 112 -9.63 13.53 -7.89
C ILE A 112 -8.51 13.08 -8.85
N ASN A 113 -8.66 11.92 -9.46
CA ASN A 113 -7.66 11.34 -10.34
C ASN A 113 -7.85 11.73 -11.82
N ASP A 114 -8.82 12.61 -12.14
CA ASP A 114 -9.13 13.06 -13.50
C ASP A 114 -9.42 11.87 -14.45
N VAL A 115 -10.27 10.95 -13.99
CA VAL A 115 -10.69 9.72 -14.67
C VAL A 115 -12.20 9.78 -14.88
N GLU A 116 -12.66 9.50 -16.09
CA GLU A 116 -14.10 9.47 -16.45
C GLU A 116 -14.82 8.24 -15.87
#